data_90f75fdb9f8b328992585118d636bad3
#
_entry.id   90f75fdb9f8b328992585118d636bad3
#
_cell.length_a   1.000
_cell.length_b   1.000
_cell.length_c   1.000
_cell.angle_alpha   90.00
_cell.angle_beta   90.00
_cell.angle_gamma   90.00
#
_symmetry.space_group_name_H-M   'P 1'
#
loop_
_entity.id
_entity.type
_entity.pdbx_description
1 polymer ?
#
loop_
_entity_poly.entity_id
_entity_poly.type
_entity_poly.pdbx_seq_one_letter_code
_entity_poly.pdbx_strand_id
1 'polypeptide(L)'
;LIVGLWMIFSGSFTFKNIMALGWTWGIPLACLVGLPWYLAMGMIHGDAFIDTFLGYHNVTRFISPEHAGQNHYWLYLVVLIAGFYPWTGTLPGILRRLRKWRSDPVLFYLIVWALFIFLFFTLSSTQLFSYILPMFPPLSLLAGKYLTEIREAGHVSKSLMGFHLFFALT
;
A
#
# COMPACT_ATOMS: atom_id res chain seq x y z
N LEU A 1 -2.97 -10.12 2.77
CA LEU A 1 -1.65 -10.09 2.11
C LEU A 1 -0.64 -9.27 2.91
N ILE A 2 -0.86 -7.99 3.20
CA ILE A 2 0.13 -7.10 3.86
C ILE A 2 0.58 -7.64 5.21
N VAL A 3 -0.36 -8.03 6.10
CA VAL A 3 -0.03 -8.63 7.40
C VAL A 3 0.76 -9.92 7.23
N GLY A 4 0.38 -10.78 6.28
CA GLY A 4 1.10 -12.02 5.99
C GLY A 4 2.54 -11.77 5.54
N LEU A 5 2.76 -10.80 4.63
CA LEU A 5 4.10 -10.41 4.20
C LEU A 5 4.93 -9.85 5.36
N TRP A 6 4.34 -8.98 6.18
CA TRP A 6 5.02 -8.47 7.36
C TRP A 6 5.43 -9.58 8.33
N MET A 7 4.54 -10.54 8.59
CA MET A 7 4.85 -11.71 9.44
C MET A 7 5.99 -12.54 8.88
N ILE A 8 6.04 -12.76 7.55
CA ILE A 8 7.13 -13.49 6.88
C ILE A 8 8.44 -12.72 7.05
N PHE A 9 8.47 -11.44 6.71
CA PHE A 9 9.70 -10.64 6.76
C PHE A 9 10.18 -10.30 8.17
N SER A 10 9.28 -10.29 9.18
CA SER A 10 9.63 -10.11 10.58
C SER A 10 10.03 -11.41 11.28
N GLY A 11 9.92 -12.56 10.61
CA GLY A 11 10.15 -13.87 11.22
C GLY A 11 9.08 -14.30 12.23
N SER A 12 7.94 -13.59 12.26
CA SER A 12 6.84 -13.87 13.17
C SER A 12 5.74 -14.77 12.58
N PHE A 13 5.98 -15.36 11.41
CA PHE A 13 5.05 -16.25 10.72
C PHE A 13 4.99 -17.62 11.41
N THR A 14 4.26 -17.67 12.51
CA THR A 14 4.03 -18.89 13.33
C THR A 14 2.55 -19.21 13.39
N PHE A 15 2.21 -20.48 13.54
CA PHE A 15 0.81 -20.92 13.68
C PHE A 15 0.09 -20.18 14.81
N LYS A 16 0.76 -19.99 15.95
CA LYS A 16 0.21 -19.25 17.10
C LYS A 16 -0.15 -17.80 16.72
N ASN A 17 0.74 -17.10 16.04
CA ASN A 17 0.51 -15.71 15.63
C ASN A 17 -0.57 -15.60 14.56
N ILE A 18 -0.64 -16.58 13.64
CA ILE A 18 -1.72 -16.65 12.65
C ILE A 18 -3.07 -16.83 13.35
N MET A 19 -3.17 -17.73 14.32
CA MET A 19 -4.41 -17.93 15.08
C MET A 19 -4.78 -16.68 15.88
N ALA A 20 -3.80 -15.94 16.41
CA ALA A 20 -4.01 -14.68 17.13
C ALA A 20 -4.61 -13.56 16.25
N LEU A 21 -4.54 -13.65 14.92
CA LEU A 21 -5.22 -12.73 13.99
C LEU A 21 -6.75 -12.92 13.94
N GLY A 22 -7.29 -13.88 14.69
CA GLY A 22 -8.74 -14.10 14.75
C GLY A 22 -9.35 -14.78 13.52
N TRP A 23 -8.57 -15.56 12.77
CA TRP A 23 -9.05 -16.30 11.59
C TRP A 23 -10.26 -17.19 11.90
N THR A 24 -10.33 -17.76 13.09
CA THR A 24 -11.43 -18.62 13.54
C THR A 24 -12.78 -17.91 13.54
N TRP A 25 -12.79 -16.60 13.76
CA TRP A 25 -13.98 -15.75 13.73
C TRP A 25 -14.07 -14.91 12.46
N GLY A 26 -12.94 -14.40 12.01
CA GLY A 26 -12.86 -13.48 10.87
C GLY A 26 -13.30 -14.13 9.58
N ILE A 27 -12.86 -15.38 9.28
CA ILE A 27 -13.27 -16.08 8.06
C ILE A 27 -14.78 -16.40 8.06
N PRO A 28 -15.36 -17.04 9.10
CA PRO A 28 -16.79 -17.27 9.15
C PRO A 28 -17.61 -15.99 9.01
N LEU A 29 -17.21 -14.92 9.69
CA LEU A 29 -17.90 -13.63 9.59
C LEU A 29 -17.80 -13.03 8.19
N ALA A 30 -16.62 -13.03 7.59
CA ALA A 30 -16.44 -12.56 6.22
C ALA A 30 -17.24 -13.38 5.21
N CYS A 31 -17.30 -14.71 5.38
CA CYS A 31 -18.13 -15.57 4.57
C CYS A 31 -19.64 -15.30 4.77
N LEU A 32 -20.07 -15.15 6.01
CA LEU A 32 -21.47 -14.88 6.33
C LEU A 32 -21.96 -13.58 5.68
N VAL A 33 -21.13 -12.55 5.67
CA VAL A 33 -21.49 -11.23 5.09
C VAL A 33 -21.28 -11.19 3.58
N GLY A 34 -20.19 -11.77 3.09
CA GLY A 34 -19.79 -11.65 1.68
C GLY A 34 -20.42 -12.70 0.76
N LEU A 35 -20.46 -13.98 1.17
CA LEU A 35 -20.93 -15.06 0.29
C LEU A 35 -22.37 -14.92 -0.20
N PRO A 36 -23.35 -14.43 0.58
CA PRO A 36 -24.73 -14.34 0.08
C PRO A 36 -24.86 -13.56 -1.23
N TRP A 37 -24.10 -12.46 -1.36
CA TRP A 37 -24.11 -11.68 -2.60
C TRP A 37 -23.49 -12.45 -3.77
N TYR A 38 -22.32 -13.09 -3.56
CA TYR A 38 -21.67 -13.87 -4.61
C TYR A 38 -22.49 -15.07 -5.05
N LEU A 39 -23.14 -15.75 -4.10
CA LEU A 39 -24.01 -16.87 -4.40
C LEU A 39 -25.24 -16.42 -5.20
N ALA A 40 -25.88 -15.33 -4.77
CA ALA A 40 -27.02 -14.78 -5.50
C ALA A 40 -26.65 -14.37 -6.94
N MET A 41 -25.51 -13.68 -7.12
CA MET A 41 -25.04 -13.29 -8.46
C MET A 41 -24.67 -14.50 -9.31
N GLY A 42 -24.03 -15.53 -8.74
CA GLY A 42 -23.75 -16.78 -9.43
C GLY A 42 -25.01 -17.55 -9.85
N MET A 43 -26.06 -17.57 -8.99
CA MET A 43 -27.33 -18.20 -9.33
C MET A 43 -28.10 -17.45 -10.44
N ILE A 44 -28.03 -16.12 -10.47
CA ILE A 44 -28.75 -15.28 -11.43
C ILE A 44 -28.04 -15.26 -12.79
N HIS A 45 -26.70 -15.12 -12.78
CA HIS A 45 -25.91 -14.87 -14.00
C HIS A 45 -25.02 -16.05 -14.42
N GLY A 46 -24.89 -17.09 -13.60
CA GLY A 46 -24.14 -18.32 -13.91
C GLY A 46 -22.68 -18.07 -14.27
N ASP A 47 -22.21 -18.81 -15.28
CA ASP A 47 -20.81 -18.77 -15.73
C ASP A 47 -20.37 -17.37 -16.21
N ALA A 48 -21.28 -16.59 -16.78
CA ALA A 48 -20.98 -15.23 -17.23
C ALA A 48 -20.51 -14.32 -16.08
N PHE A 49 -21.07 -14.48 -14.88
CA PHE A 49 -20.60 -13.76 -13.69
C PHE A 49 -19.20 -14.21 -13.27
N ILE A 50 -18.95 -15.51 -13.25
CA ILE A 50 -17.66 -16.10 -12.84
C ILE A 50 -16.56 -15.65 -13.81
N ASP A 51 -16.79 -15.79 -15.11
CA ASP A 51 -15.80 -15.43 -16.14
C ASP A 51 -15.52 -13.92 -16.15
N THR A 52 -16.55 -13.09 -16.04
CA THR A 52 -16.39 -11.65 -16.05
C THR A 52 -15.78 -11.14 -14.76
N PHE A 53 -16.31 -11.56 -13.60
CA PHE A 53 -15.90 -11.01 -12.32
C PHE A 53 -14.56 -11.58 -11.85
N LEU A 54 -14.39 -12.92 -11.83
CA LEU A 54 -13.15 -13.55 -11.38
C LEU A 54 -12.10 -13.58 -12.48
N GLY A 55 -12.48 -13.91 -13.70
CA GLY A 55 -11.55 -13.98 -14.83
C GLY A 55 -11.11 -12.59 -15.29
N TYR A 56 -12.01 -11.85 -15.93
CA TYR A 56 -11.66 -10.60 -16.59
C TYR A 56 -11.26 -9.50 -15.60
N HIS A 57 -12.09 -9.19 -14.60
CA HIS A 57 -11.84 -8.05 -13.73
C HIS A 57 -10.71 -8.25 -12.71
N ASN A 58 -10.39 -9.48 -12.33
CA ASN A 58 -9.34 -9.74 -11.36
C ASN A 58 -8.03 -10.22 -11.98
N VAL A 59 -8.09 -11.17 -12.91
CA VAL A 59 -6.89 -11.80 -13.49
C VAL A 59 -6.45 -11.09 -14.75
N THR A 60 -7.33 -10.94 -15.74
CA THR A 60 -6.96 -10.38 -17.04
C THR A 60 -6.52 -8.93 -16.93
N ARG A 61 -7.21 -8.10 -16.15
CA ARG A 61 -6.83 -6.68 -15.94
C ARG A 61 -5.47 -6.52 -15.24
N PHE A 62 -5.07 -7.48 -14.42
CA PHE A 62 -3.75 -7.44 -13.79
C PHE A 62 -2.64 -7.77 -14.78
N ILE A 63 -2.88 -8.76 -15.68
CA ILE A 63 -1.87 -9.29 -16.60
C ILE A 63 -1.83 -8.50 -17.92
N SER A 64 -3.00 -8.08 -18.42
CA SER A 64 -3.13 -7.42 -19.72
C SER A 64 -3.65 -5.99 -19.57
N PRO A 65 -3.01 -4.99 -20.19
CA PRO A 65 -3.48 -3.62 -20.13
C PRO A 65 -4.81 -3.49 -20.89
N GLU A 66 -5.78 -2.80 -20.31
CA GLU A 66 -7.08 -2.55 -20.92
C GLU A 66 -6.96 -1.60 -22.13
N HIS A 67 -5.91 -0.76 -22.14
CA HIS A 67 -5.60 0.15 -23.23
C HIS A 67 -4.10 0.12 -23.52
N ALA A 68 -3.71 0.01 -24.78
CA ALA A 68 -2.31 0.06 -25.21
C ALA A 68 -1.68 1.40 -24.80
N GLY A 69 -0.51 1.36 -24.15
CA GLY A 69 0.24 2.56 -23.76
C GLY A 69 -0.07 3.13 -22.36
N GLN A 70 -0.95 2.53 -21.58
CA GLN A 70 -1.26 3.01 -20.21
C GLN A 70 -0.29 2.53 -19.12
N ASN A 71 0.67 1.68 -19.46
CA ASN A 71 1.61 1.12 -18.48
C ASN A 71 2.89 1.96 -18.43
N HIS A 72 2.99 2.83 -17.43
CA HIS A 72 4.17 3.66 -17.18
C HIS A 72 4.75 3.38 -15.80
N TYR A 73 5.88 2.71 -15.71
CA TYR A 73 6.57 2.40 -14.45
C TYR A 73 6.82 3.62 -13.54
N TRP A 74 6.94 4.81 -14.13
CA TRP A 74 7.15 6.07 -13.42
C TRP A 74 5.85 6.73 -12.93
N LEU A 75 4.67 6.29 -13.39
CA LEU A 75 3.38 6.92 -13.09
C LEU A 75 3.18 7.09 -11.58
N TYR A 76 3.31 6.02 -10.82
CA TYR A 76 3.08 6.08 -9.38
C TYR A 76 4.17 6.83 -8.61
N LEU A 77 5.37 6.98 -9.18
CA LEU A 77 6.38 7.86 -8.61
C LEU A 77 5.92 9.33 -8.70
N VAL A 78 5.39 9.73 -9.85
CA VAL A 78 4.84 11.10 -10.03
C VAL A 78 3.63 11.32 -9.15
N VAL A 79 2.68 10.35 -9.12
CA VAL A 79 1.50 10.44 -8.25
C VAL A 79 1.89 10.53 -6.77
N LEU A 80 2.90 9.78 -6.34
CA LEU A 80 3.45 9.84 -4.99
C LEU A 80 4.03 11.23 -4.68
N ILE A 81 4.88 11.76 -5.56
CA ILE A 81 5.54 13.05 -5.36
C ILE A 81 4.50 14.19 -5.32
N ALA A 82 3.57 14.22 -6.26
CA ALA A 82 2.56 15.25 -6.33
C ALA A 82 1.47 15.10 -5.26
N GLY A 83 0.96 13.86 -5.06
CA GLY A 83 -0.15 13.58 -4.14
C GLY A 83 0.24 13.61 -2.66
N PHE A 84 1.52 13.45 -2.34
CA PHE A 84 2.01 13.53 -0.96
C PHE A 84 2.42 14.96 -0.56
N TYR A 85 2.27 15.92 -1.43
CA TYR A 85 2.49 17.34 -1.09
C TYR A 85 1.55 17.77 0.07
N PRO A 86 2.04 18.58 1.06
CA PRO A 86 3.37 19.17 1.18
C PRO A 86 4.44 18.27 1.86
N TRP A 87 4.11 17.02 2.20
CA TRP A 87 4.97 16.11 2.96
C TRP A 87 6.01 15.38 2.10
N THR A 88 6.01 15.58 0.79
CA THR A 88 6.94 14.96 -0.16
C THR A 88 8.41 15.19 0.23
N GLY A 89 8.75 16.34 0.80
CA GLY A 89 10.09 16.65 1.31
C GLY A 89 10.57 15.73 2.45
N THR A 90 9.66 14.98 3.09
CA THR A 90 10.01 14.00 4.12
C THR A 90 10.52 12.68 3.53
N LEU A 91 10.16 12.35 2.28
CA LEU A 91 10.47 11.06 1.65
C LEU A 91 11.97 10.69 1.69
N PRO A 92 12.91 11.57 1.33
CA PRO A 92 14.33 11.24 1.41
C PRO A 92 14.79 10.93 2.85
N GLY A 93 14.19 11.60 3.83
CA GLY A 93 14.47 11.38 5.24
C GLY A 93 13.92 10.04 5.74
N ILE A 94 12.71 9.67 5.32
CA ILE A 94 12.09 8.38 5.59
C ILE A 94 12.96 7.27 5.01
N LEU A 95 13.34 7.36 3.73
CA LEU A 95 14.16 6.36 3.04
C LEU A 95 15.48 6.07 3.79
N ARG A 96 16.16 7.11 4.30
CA ARG A 96 17.38 6.95 5.08
C ARG A 96 17.17 6.23 6.40
N ARG A 97 15.95 6.24 6.94
CA ARG A 97 15.61 5.64 8.24
C ARG A 97 15.00 4.23 8.15
N LEU A 98 14.64 3.77 6.95
CA LEU A 98 14.00 2.46 6.76
C LEU A 98 14.77 1.33 7.45
N ARG A 99 16.11 1.33 7.33
CA ARG A 99 16.96 0.30 7.94
C ARG A 99 16.89 0.31 9.48
N LYS A 100 16.89 1.50 10.09
CA LYS A 100 16.74 1.69 11.53
C LYS A 100 15.36 1.28 12.01
N TRP A 101 14.33 1.73 11.31
CA TRP A 101 12.93 1.49 11.68
C TRP A 101 12.48 0.04 11.47
N ARG A 102 13.25 -0.74 10.71
CA ARG A 102 12.98 -2.18 10.54
C ARG A 102 13.02 -2.96 11.86
N SER A 103 13.73 -2.47 12.87
CA SER A 103 13.81 -3.10 14.19
C SER A 103 12.57 -2.84 15.07
N ASP A 104 11.74 -1.85 14.71
CA ASP A 104 10.46 -1.58 15.36
C ASP A 104 9.33 -2.31 14.62
N PRO A 105 8.58 -3.22 15.26
CA PRO A 105 7.55 -4.01 14.58
C PRO A 105 6.47 -3.18 13.93
N VAL A 106 6.06 -2.06 14.55
CA VAL A 106 5.00 -1.18 14.04
C VAL A 106 5.50 -0.40 12.82
N LEU A 107 6.67 0.23 12.94
CA LEU A 107 7.26 0.97 11.82
C LEU A 107 7.59 0.04 10.65
N PHE A 108 8.06 -1.17 10.94
CA PHE A 108 8.31 -2.17 9.91
C PHE A 108 7.02 -2.61 9.21
N TYR A 109 5.91 -2.77 9.94
CA TYR A 109 4.60 -3.04 9.34
C TYR A 109 4.18 -1.93 8.37
N LEU A 110 4.32 -0.65 8.78
CA LEU A 110 3.98 0.49 7.92
C LEU A 110 4.85 0.54 6.66
N ILE A 111 6.14 0.22 6.79
CA ILE A 111 7.07 0.13 5.65
C ILE A 111 6.63 -0.97 4.68
N VAL A 112 6.33 -2.17 5.18
CA VAL A 112 5.88 -3.30 4.36
C VAL A 112 4.56 -2.94 3.66
N TRP A 113 3.63 -2.31 4.37
CA TRP A 113 2.36 -1.87 3.78
C TRP A 113 2.58 -0.86 2.65
N ALA A 114 3.32 0.21 2.88
CA ALA A 114 3.58 1.22 1.88
C ALA A 114 4.28 0.64 0.63
N LEU A 115 5.34 -0.15 0.85
CA LEU A 115 6.11 -0.76 -0.24
C LEU A 115 5.29 -1.79 -1.02
N PHE A 116 4.47 -2.60 -0.34
CA PHE A 116 3.62 -3.58 -1.01
C PHE A 116 2.65 -2.90 -1.98
N ILE A 117 1.91 -1.88 -1.52
CA ILE A 117 0.96 -1.15 -2.37
C ILE A 117 1.69 -0.51 -3.55
N PHE A 118 2.82 0.15 -3.30
CA PHE A 118 3.59 0.79 -4.37
C PHE A 118 4.05 -0.21 -5.43
N LEU A 119 4.72 -1.29 -5.01
CA LEU A 119 5.28 -2.28 -5.92
C LEU A 119 4.18 -3.06 -6.65
N PHE A 120 3.14 -3.49 -5.93
CA PHE A 120 2.04 -4.27 -6.50
C PHE A 120 1.37 -3.53 -7.66
N PHE A 121 1.01 -2.26 -7.46
CA PHE A 121 0.35 -1.49 -8.52
C PHE A 121 1.31 -1.00 -9.59
N THR A 122 2.59 -0.74 -9.26
CA THR A 122 3.59 -0.41 -10.28
C THR A 122 3.84 -1.57 -11.25
N LEU A 123 3.73 -2.82 -10.76
CA LEU A 123 3.89 -4.02 -11.60
C LEU A 123 2.60 -4.44 -12.31
N SER A 124 1.46 -3.84 -11.95
CA SER A 124 0.18 -4.11 -12.62
C SER A 124 0.17 -3.54 -14.03
N SER A 125 -0.38 -4.29 -14.98
CA SER A 125 -0.54 -3.85 -16.37
C SER A 125 -1.59 -2.75 -16.53
N THR A 126 -2.62 -2.73 -15.68
CA THR A 126 -3.64 -1.66 -15.65
C THR A 126 -3.35 -0.72 -14.49
N GLN A 127 -3.11 0.56 -14.80
CA GLN A 127 -2.74 1.56 -13.81
C GLN A 127 -3.77 2.69 -13.76
N LEU A 128 -4.33 2.95 -12.56
CA LEU A 128 -5.17 4.12 -12.27
C LEU A 128 -4.53 4.92 -11.14
N PHE A 129 -4.63 6.24 -11.20
CA PHE A 129 -4.07 7.14 -10.18
C PHE A 129 -4.55 6.80 -8.75
N SER A 130 -5.80 6.36 -8.62
CA SER A 130 -6.42 6.02 -7.33
C SER A 130 -5.89 4.72 -6.70
N TYR A 131 -5.26 3.84 -7.46
CA TYR A 131 -4.80 2.55 -6.92
C TYR A 131 -3.71 2.66 -5.87
N ILE A 132 -2.93 3.76 -5.90
CA ILE A 132 -1.88 4.01 -4.92
C ILE A 132 -2.43 4.65 -3.62
N LEU A 133 -3.69 5.10 -3.58
CA LEU A 133 -4.25 5.77 -2.39
C LEU A 133 -4.08 5.00 -1.08
N PRO A 134 -4.22 3.65 -1.03
CA PRO A 134 -3.99 2.90 0.20
C PRO A 134 -2.55 2.96 0.75
N MET A 135 -1.60 3.52 0.01
CA MET A 135 -0.23 3.75 0.47
C MET A 135 -0.11 4.99 1.36
N PHE A 136 -0.98 6.00 1.19
CA PHE A 136 -0.85 7.28 1.89
C PHE A 136 -1.02 7.18 3.42
N PRO A 137 -1.96 6.39 3.98
CA PRO A 137 -2.07 6.23 5.43
C PRO A 137 -0.77 5.77 6.11
N PRO A 138 -0.16 4.64 5.73
CA PRO A 138 1.11 4.23 6.34
C PRO A 138 2.24 5.22 6.09
N LEU A 139 2.29 5.85 4.91
CA LEU A 139 3.29 6.83 4.58
C LEU A 139 3.17 8.10 5.43
N SER A 140 1.94 8.56 5.70
CA SER A 140 1.68 9.71 6.59
C SER A 140 2.12 9.44 8.02
N LEU A 141 1.91 8.22 8.53
CA LEU A 141 2.40 7.81 9.86
C LEU A 141 3.93 7.79 9.92
N LEU A 142 4.58 7.27 8.87
CA LEU A 142 6.05 7.30 8.76
C LEU A 142 6.60 8.74 8.68
N ALA A 143 5.91 9.62 7.95
CA ALA A 143 6.28 11.04 7.89
C ALA A 143 6.11 11.73 9.24
N GLY A 144 5.03 11.47 9.97
CA GLY A 144 4.82 11.96 11.32
C GLY A 144 5.92 11.52 12.28
N LYS A 145 6.28 10.23 12.26
CA LYS A 145 7.42 9.70 13.03
C LYS A 145 8.74 10.39 12.67
N TYR A 146 8.99 10.57 11.38
CA TYR A 146 10.19 11.26 10.90
C TYR A 146 10.25 12.71 11.41
N LEU A 147 9.16 13.46 11.32
CA LEU A 147 9.08 14.84 11.79
C LEU A 147 9.27 14.95 13.31
N THR A 148 8.72 14.01 14.08
CA THR A 148 8.93 13.93 15.52
C THR A 148 10.43 13.73 15.84
N GLU A 149 11.09 12.80 15.18
CA GLU A 149 12.54 12.56 15.37
C GLU A 149 13.40 13.80 15.04
N ILE A 150 13.03 14.55 13.99
CA ILE A 150 13.73 15.81 13.63
C ILE A 150 13.53 16.86 14.72
N ARG A 151 12.29 17.02 15.20
CA ARG A 151 11.97 18.00 16.24
C ARG A 151 12.74 17.70 17.53
N GLU A 152 12.80 16.44 17.94
CA GLU A 152 13.54 16.00 19.12
C GLU A 152 15.06 16.17 18.97
N ALA A 153 15.60 15.98 17.76
CA ALA A 153 17.01 16.17 17.47
C ALA A 153 17.42 17.66 17.33
N GLY A 154 16.47 18.58 17.27
CA GLY A 154 16.74 20.03 17.12
C GLY A 154 17.31 20.42 15.75
N HIS A 155 17.32 19.52 14.77
CA HIS A 155 17.89 19.76 13.44
C HIS A 155 16.87 19.55 12.34
N VAL A 156 16.62 20.60 11.55
CA VAL A 156 15.79 20.49 10.35
C VAL A 156 16.60 19.82 9.23
N SER A 157 16.04 18.78 8.63
CA SER A 157 16.65 18.11 7.49
C SER A 157 16.81 19.07 6.30
N LYS A 158 18.01 19.11 5.70
CA LYS A 158 18.29 19.91 4.50
C LYS A 158 17.32 19.58 3.33
N SER A 159 16.91 18.31 3.19
CA SER A 159 15.95 17.88 2.17
C SER A 159 14.56 18.45 2.39
N LEU A 160 14.09 18.49 3.64
CA LEU A 160 12.81 19.07 4.00
C LEU A 160 12.81 20.58 3.77
N MET A 161 13.86 21.25 4.23
CA MET A 161 14.02 22.69 4.06
C MET A 161 14.13 23.09 2.58
N GLY A 162 14.95 22.38 1.81
CA GLY A 162 15.12 22.65 0.38
C GLY A 162 13.83 22.43 -0.42
N PHE A 163 13.06 21.39 -0.10
CA PHE A 163 11.77 21.12 -0.72
C PHE A 163 10.77 22.25 -0.46
N HIS A 164 10.62 22.67 0.81
CA HIS A 164 9.68 23.75 1.14
C HIS A 164 10.12 25.11 0.59
N LEU A 165 11.43 25.41 0.56
CA LEU A 165 11.93 26.61 -0.07
C LEU A 165 11.67 26.63 -1.58
N PHE A 166 11.86 25.51 -2.27
CA PHE A 166 11.55 25.41 -3.70
C PHE A 166 10.09 25.76 -3.98
N PHE A 167 9.14 25.16 -3.25
CA PHE A 167 7.71 25.40 -3.45
C PHE A 167 7.20 26.76 -2.88
N ALA A 168 7.95 27.39 -1.98
CA ALA A 168 7.61 28.74 -1.52
C ALA A 168 8.03 29.83 -2.50
N LEU A 169 8.93 29.51 -3.43
CA LEU A 169 9.47 30.45 -4.44
C LEU A 169 8.81 30.28 -5.83
N THR A 170 7.98 29.23 -6.02
CA THR A 170 7.19 28.97 -7.24
C THR A 170 5.72 29.26 -7.04
#